data_219db9379543d1c3c1eb9738ccc739b5
#
_entry.id   219db9379543d1c3c1eb9738ccc739b5
#
_cell.length_a   1.000
_cell.length_b   1.000
_cell.length_c   1.000
_cell.angle_alpha   90.00
_cell.angle_beta   90.00
_cell.angle_gamma   90.00
#
_symmetry.space_group_name_H-M   'P 1'
#
loop_
_entity.id
_entity.type
_entity.pdbx_description
1 polymer ?
#
loop_
_entity_poly.entity_id
_entity_poly.type
_entity_poly.pdbx_seq_one_letter_code
_entity_poly.pdbx_strand_id
1 'polypeptide(L)'
;KVGVAMGDLCAGLYGVIAIQAALAMRERTGRGQHVDIALLDTMLAMLANQNLNFLVSGEVPTRLGSAHPNIVPYQVFAVSDGHIMLAVGNDGQFAKVCALLGMPALAKDPRYATNAARVVYREQLVKLLGDVLRTRGRDALLAELEAQGVPAGPINNIDQVFADPQVRHRKMQLQLDVGDGTT
;
A
#
# COMPACT_ATOMS: atom_id res chain seq x y z
N LYS A 1 -11.03 5.37 -7.87
CA LYS A 1 -11.66 4.07 -8.15
C LYS A 1 -10.57 3.00 -8.26
N VAL A 2 -10.67 1.94 -7.48
CA VAL A 2 -9.89 0.71 -7.66
C VAL A 2 -10.54 -0.07 -8.81
N GLY A 3 -9.78 -0.76 -9.64
CA GLY A 3 -10.32 -1.47 -10.81
C GLY A 3 -11.29 -2.60 -10.48
N VAL A 4 -11.16 -3.21 -9.29
CA VAL A 4 -11.99 -4.32 -8.82
C VAL A 4 -13.16 -3.85 -7.94
N ALA A 5 -14.16 -4.70 -7.75
CA ALA A 5 -15.31 -4.45 -6.88
C ALA A 5 -14.93 -4.66 -5.41
N MET A 6 -14.17 -3.74 -4.83
CA MET A 6 -13.65 -3.86 -3.46
C MET A 6 -14.75 -3.99 -2.41
N GLY A 7 -15.90 -3.32 -2.60
CA GLY A 7 -17.04 -3.42 -1.68
C GLY A 7 -17.54 -4.85 -1.56
N ASP A 8 -17.74 -5.51 -2.70
CA ASP A 8 -18.23 -6.89 -2.75
C ASP A 8 -17.22 -7.88 -2.17
N LEU A 9 -15.93 -7.73 -2.55
CA LEU A 9 -14.87 -8.58 -2.02
C LEU A 9 -14.73 -8.43 -0.50
N CYS A 10 -14.72 -7.21 0.01
CA CYS A 10 -14.61 -6.95 1.44
C CYS A 10 -15.85 -7.46 2.20
N ALA A 11 -17.06 -7.21 1.69
CA ALA A 11 -18.29 -7.70 2.31
C ALA A 11 -18.31 -9.24 2.34
N GLY A 12 -17.87 -9.91 1.28
CA GLY A 12 -17.72 -11.37 1.25
C GLY A 12 -16.76 -11.88 2.34
N LEU A 13 -15.59 -11.26 2.48
CA LEU A 13 -14.62 -11.62 3.52
C LEU A 13 -15.15 -11.38 4.94
N TYR A 14 -15.78 -10.24 5.21
CA TYR A 14 -16.45 -9.98 6.49
C TYR A 14 -17.58 -10.96 6.75
N GLY A 15 -18.33 -11.32 5.69
CA GLY A 15 -19.39 -12.33 5.78
C GLY A 15 -18.87 -13.70 6.23
N VAL A 16 -17.77 -14.16 5.63
CA VAL A 16 -17.12 -15.42 6.03
C VAL A 16 -16.67 -15.36 7.49
N ILE A 17 -16.03 -14.28 7.92
CA ILE A 17 -15.56 -14.11 9.31
C ILE A 17 -16.76 -14.13 10.28
N ALA A 18 -17.82 -13.40 9.99
CA ALA A 18 -19.00 -13.31 10.84
C ALA A 18 -19.75 -14.63 10.94
N ILE A 19 -19.91 -15.37 9.82
CA ILE A 19 -20.52 -16.69 9.79
C ILE A 19 -19.71 -17.69 10.63
N GLN A 20 -18.39 -17.73 10.47
CA GLN A 20 -17.52 -18.61 11.26
C GLN A 20 -17.62 -18.30 12.77
N ALA A 21 -17.62 -17.02 13.14
CA ALA A 21 -17.81 -16.60 14.52
C ALA A 21 -19.18 -17.02 15.08
N ALA A 22 -20.25 -16.86 14.28
CA ALA A 22 -21.61 -17.27 14.65
C ALA A 22 -21.74 -18.80 14.82
N LEU A 23 -21.10 -19.57 13.96
CA LEU A 23 -21.07 -21.04 14.07
C LEU A 23 -20.32 -21.48 15.32
N ALA A 24 -19.13 -20.93 15.59
CA ALA A 24 -18.36 -21.23 16.81
C ALA A 24 -19.14 -20.85 18.08
N MET A 25 -19.86 -19.73 18.07
CA MET A 25 -20.73 -19.34 19.19
C MET A 25 -21.89 -20.32 19.36
N ARG A 26 -22.52 -20.76 18.26
CA ARG A 26 -23.61 -21.74 18.28
C ARG A 26 -23.17 -23.08 18.90
N GLU A 27 -21.98 -23.56 18.54
CA GLU A 27 -21.43 -24.80 19.13
C GLU A 27 -21.25 -24.70 20.66
N ARG A 28 -20.84 -23.53 21.16
CA ARG A 28 -20.63 -23.29 22.60
C ARG A 28 -21.90 -23.05 23.39
N THR A 29 -22.89 -22.41 22.77
CA THR A 29 -24.09 -21.91 23.48
C THR A 29 -25.38 -22.63 23.10
N GLY A 30 -25.37 -23.42 22.02
CA GLY A 30 -26.56 -24.01 21.42
C GLY A 30 -27.48 -23.02 20.70
N ARG A 31 -27.11 -21.74 20.61
CA ARG A 31 -27.95 -20.65 20.07
C ARG A 31 -27.35 -20.06 18.82
N GLY A 32 -28.12 -20.01 17.73
CA GLY A 32 -27.77 -19.26 16.53
C GLY A 32 -27.98 -17.76 16.69
N GLN A 33 -27.51 -16.99 15.72
CA GLN A 33 -27.71 -15.54 15.66
C GLN A 33 -27.90 -15.07 14.22
N HIS A 34 -28.55 -13.93 14.06
CA HIS A 34 -28.62 -13.23 12.78
C HIS A 34 -27.31 -12.49 12.53
N VAL A 35 -26.81 -12.57 11.32
CA VAL A 35 -25.64 -11.83 10.84
C VAL A 35 -26.08 -10.86 9.77
N ASP A 36 -25.90 -9.57 9.99
CA ASP A 36 -26.19 -8.50 9.04
C ASP A 36 -24.86 -7.87 8.58
N ILE A 37 -24.64 -7.84 7.26
CA ILE A 37 -23.44 -7.30 6.60
C ILE A 37 -23.87 -6.33 5.50
N ALA A 38 -23.58 -5.04 5.69
CA ALA A 38 -23.83 -4.04 4.67
C ALA A 38 -22.55 -3.69 3.90
N LEU A 39 -22.68 -3.50 2.58
CA LEU A 39 -21.58 -3.01 1.72
C LEU A 39 -21.06 -1.65 2.21
N LEU A 40 -21.97 -0.77 2.65
CA LEU A 40 -21.60 0.56 3.16
C LEU A 40 -20.71 0.45 4.39
N ASP A 41 -21.06 -0.40 5.35
CA ASP A 41 -20.33 -0.55 6.61
C ASP A 41 -18.93 -1.11 6.37
N THR A 42 -18.82 -2.11 5.49
CA THR A 42 -17.54 -2.71 5.13
C THR A 42 -16.65 -1.71 4.39
N MET A 43 -17.20 -0.92 3.47
CA MET A 43 -16.43 0.12 2.77
C MET A 43 -16.00 1.25 3.70
N LEU A 44 -16.85 1.63 4.67
CA LEU A 44 -16.48 2.61 5.68
C LEU A 44 -15.31 2.10 6.54
N ALA A 45 -15.34 0.83 6.95
CA ALA A 45 -14.24 0.20 7.67
C ALA A 45 -12.92 0.18 6.87
N MET A 46 -13.00 -0.02 5.53
CA MET A 46 -11.83 -0.02 4.65
C MET A 46 -11.16 1.35 4.50
N LEU A 47 -11.80 2.46 4.86
CA LEU A 47 -11.16 3.78 4.88
C LEU A 47 -10.09 3.91 5.97
N ALA A 48 -10.09 3.01 6.96
CA ALA A 48 -9.04 2.86 7.97
C ALA A 48 -8.64 4.21 8.62
N ASN A 49 -7.37 4.60 8.47
CA ASN A 49 -6.83 5.84 9.04
C ASN A 49 -7.47 7.13 8.49
N GLN A 50 -8.08 7.11 7.31
CA GLN A 50 -8.78 8.29 6.76
C GLN A 50 -10.01 8.65 7.60
N ASN A 51 -10.76 7.64 8.07
CA ASN A 51 -11.87 7.86 8.99
C ASN A 51 -11.39 8.55 10.29
N LEU A 52 -10.30 8.03 10.88
CA LEU A 52 -9.73 8.60 12.10
C LEU A 52 -9.20 10.01 11.88
N ASN A 53 -8.55 10.27 10.75
CA ASN A 53 -8.10 11.63 10.42
C ASN A 53 -9.27 12.60 10.44
N PHE A 54 -10.38 12.27 9.78
CA PHE A 54 -11.58 13.13 9.78
C PHE A 54 -12.22 13.25 11.18
N LEU A 55 -12.43 12.13 11.86
CA LEU A 55 -13.12 12.13 13.17
C LEU A 55 -12.34 12.90 14.25
N VAL A 56 -11.01 12.92 14.16
CA VAL A 56 -10.16 13.62 15.14
C VAL A 56 -9.94 15.09 14.76
N SER A 57 -9.70 15.39 13.48
CA SER A 57 -9.37 16.75 13.05
C SER A 57 -10.58 17.56 12.60
N GLY A 58 -11.67 16.94 12.16
CA GLY A 58 -12.79 17.56 11.46
C GLY A 58 -12.49 17.96 10.01
N GLU A 59 -11.26 17.77 9.53
CA GLU A 59 -10.85 18.11 8.17
C GLU A 59 -11.21 17.00 7.19
N VAL A 60 -11.89 17.37 6.10
CA VAL A 60 -12.27 16.43 5.04
C VAL A 60 -11.03 16.02 4.23
N PRO A 61 -10.69 14.71 4.17
CA PRO A 61 -9.55 14.25 3.39
C PRO A 61 -9.67 14.56 1.90
N THR A 62 -8.58 15.03 1.30
CA THR A 62 -8.49 15.28 -0.14
C THR A 62 -7.94 14.10 -0.91
N ARG A 63 -8.02 14.17 -2.25
CA ARG A 63 -7.44 13.13 -3.12
C ARG A 63 -5.92 13.27 -3.17
N LEU A 64 -5.20 12.26 -2.69
CA LEU A 64 -3.73 12.22 -2.66
C LEU A 64 -3.14 11.23 -3.68
N GLY A 65 -3.96 10.67 -4.56
CA GLY A 65 -3.51 9.60 -5.48
C GLY A 65 -3.03 8.37 -4.71
N SER A 66 -1.78 7.98 -4.91
CA SER A 66 -1.13 6.86 -4.19
C SER A 66 -0.42 7.28 -2.90
N ALA A 67 -0.45 8.56 -2.53
CA ALA A 67 0.31 9.06 -1.40
C ALA A 67 -0.37 8.74 -0.06
N HIS A 68 0.44 8.32 0.91
CA HIS A 68 -0.02 8.13 2.29
C HIS A 68 -0.31 9.50 2.94
N PRO A 69 -1.45 9.68 3.64
CA PRO A 69 -1.81 10.99 4.20
C PRO A 69 -0.84 11.49 5.28
N ASN A 70 -0.32 10.60 6.11
CA ASN A 70 0.38 10.95 7.34
C ASN A 70 1.88 10.60 7.32
N ILE A 71 2.39 10.01 6.24
CA ILE A 71 3.79 9.59 6.11
C ILE A 71 4.37 10.08 4.78
N VAL A 72 5.56 10.70 4.81
CA VAL A 72 6.22 11.26 3.62
C VAL A 72 7.73 11.00 3.66
N PRO A 73 8.31 10.52 2.52
CA PRO A 73 7.67 10.06 1.30
C PRO A 73 7.10 8.64 1.44
N TYR A 74 5.84 8.46 1.09
CA TYR A 74 5.21 7.16 0.97
C TYR A 74 4.19 7.22 -0.17
N GLN A 75 4.64 6.92 -1.38
CA GLN A 75 3.83 6.99 -2.60
C GLN A 75 4.54 6.36 -3.80
N VAL A 76 3.82 6.29 -4.91
CA VAL A 76 4.40 5.92 -6.21
C VAL A 76 5.25 7.06 -6.76
N PHE A 77 6.45 6.73 -7.25
CA PHE A 77 7.33 7.62 -7.99
C PHE A 77 7.62 7.05 -9.38
N ALA A 78 7.70 7.92 -10.37
CA ALA A 78 8.23 7.57 -11.68
C ALA A 78 9.76 7.46 -11.60
N VAL A 79 10.31 6.47 -12.30
CA VAL A 79 11.73 6.24 -12.55
C VAL A 79 11.96 6.24 -14.06
N SER A 80 13.19 6.07 -14.53
CA SER A 80 13.51 6.19 -15.96
C SER A 80 12.80 5.17 -16.86
N ASP A 81 12.48 4.00 -16.33
CA ASP A 81 11.95 2.83 -17.04
C ASP A 81 10.70 2.23 -16.38
N GLY A 82 9.97 3.01 -15.59
CA GLY A 82 8.73 2.55 -14.96
C GLY A 82 8.35 3.33 -13.71
N HIS A 83 7.80 2.62 -12.73
CA HIS A 83 7.37 3.21 -11.46
C HIS A 83 7.76 2.31 -10.30
N ILE A 84 8.02 2.92 -9.14
CA ILE A 84 8.21 2.23 -7.87
C ILE A 84 7.26 2.78 -6.81
N MET A 85 6.84 1.94 -5.88
CA MET A 85 6.35 2.37 -4.57
C MET A 85 7.55 2.58 -3.67
N LEU A 86 7.70 3.76 -3.09
CA LEU A 86 8.68 4.05 -2.04
C LEU A 86 7.93 4.30 -0.74
N ALA A 87 8.28 3.57 0.32
CA ALA A 87 7.57 3.62 1.60
C ALA A 87 8.53 3.91 2.77
N VAL A 88 8.79 5.18 3.02
CA VAL A 88 9.71 5.62 4.09
C VAL A 88 8.96 5.77 5.40
N GLY A 89 9.08 4.78 6.29
CA GLY A 89 8.30 4.72 7.53
C GLY A 89 8.85 5.54 8.70
N ASN A 90 10.13 5.97 8.64
CA ASN A 90 10.75 6.72 9.73
C ASN A 90 11.89 7.63 9.25
N ASP A 91 12.38 8.50 10.15
CA ASP A 91 13.41 9.51 9.82
C ASP A 91 14.77 8.88 9.47
N GLY A 92 15.11 7.73 10.07
CA GLY A 92 16.34 7.00 9.74
C GLY A 92 16.32 6.44 8.31
N GLN A 93 15.19 5.89 7.87
CA GLN A 93 15.00 5.46 6.47
C GLN A 93 15.04 6.65 5.52
N PHE A 94 14.47 7.79 5.91
CA PHE A 94 14.54 9.02 5.12
C PHE A 94 15.99 9.48 4.91
N ALA A 95 16.81 9.47 5.96
CA ALA A 95 18.23 9.82 5.85
C ALA A 95 18.99 8.90 4.88
N LYS A 96 18.69 7.59 4.90
CA LYS A 96 19.28 6.61 3.97
C LYS A 96 18.86 6.89 2.52
N VAL A 97 17.58 7.18 2.27
CA VAL A 97 17.10 7.57 0.94
C VAL A 97 17.79 8.84 0.46
N CYS A 98 17.90 9.86 1.30
CA CYS A 98 18.61 11.10 0.94
C CYS A 98 20.08 10.84 0.58
N ALA A 99 20.77 10.00 1.34
CA ALA A 99 22.18 9.65 1.07
C ALA A 99 22.29 8.87 -0.26
N LEU A 100 21.43 7.89 -0.49
CA LEU A 100 21.40 7.09 -1.72
C LEU A 100 21.13 7.95 -2.97
N LEU A 101 20.28 8.95 -2.85
CA LEU A 101 19.95 9.87 -3.94
C LEU A 101 20.96 11.03 -4.10
N GLY A 102 22.06 11.03 -3.34
CA GLY A 102 23.07 12.09 -3.41
C GLY A 102 22.65 13.42 -2.77
N MET A 103 21.63 13.42 -1.92
CA MET A 103 21.09 14.62 -1.27
C MET A 103 21.11 14.53 0.26
N PRO A 104 22.24 14.15 0.91
CA PRO A 104 22.27 13.89 2.36
C PRO A 104 21.91 15.13 3.21
N ALA A 105 22.07 16.33 2.67
CA ALA A 105 21.70 17.56 3.36
C ALA A 105 20.20 17.67 3.64
N LEU A 106 19.32 17.07 2.80
CA LEU A 106 17.87 17.10 3.01
C LEU A 106 17.47 16.44 4.34
N ALA A 107 18.18 15.41 4.77
CA ALA A 107 17.88 14.73 6.04
C ALA A 107 18.13 15.62 7.29
N LYS A 108 18.91 16.68 7.12
CA LYS A 108 19.23 17.65 8.19
C LYS A 108 18.49 18.98 8.04
N ASP A 109 17.78 19.19 6.93
CA ASP A 109 16.97 20.39 6.70
C ASP A 109 15.78 20.38 7.65
N PRO A 110 15.55 21.42 8.47
CA PRO A 110 14.43 21.49 9.40
C PRO A 110 13.05 21.24 8.76
N ARG A 111 12.90 21.54 7.46
CA ARG A 111 11.67 21.28 6.69
C ARG A 111 11.41 19.80 6.45
N TYR A 112 12.45 18.94 6.54
CA TYR A 112 12.37 17.53 6.16
C TYR A 112 12.91 16.56 7.22
N ALA A 113 13.58 17.05 8.26
CA ALA A 113 14.23 16.22 9.25
C ALA A 113 13.29 15.28 10.02
N THR A 114 12.03 15.68 10.22
CA THR A 114 11.01 14.86 10.89
C THR A 114 9.85 14.55 9.94
N ASN A 115 9.14 13.43 10.19
CA ASN A 115 7.97 13.10 9.39
C ASN A 115 6.90 14.19 9.44
N ALA A 116 6.66 14.79 10.60
CA ALA A 116 5.68 15.88 10.74
C ALA A 116 6.03 17.08 9.84
N ALA A 117 7.31 17.48 9.80
CA ALA A 117 7.78 18.53 8.91
C ALA A 117 7.63 18.14 7.43
N ARG A 118 7.97 16.89 7.07
CA ARG A 118 7.80 16.40 5.70
C ARG A 118 6.34 16.38 5.23
N VAL A 119 5.40 16.11 6.13
CA VAL A 119 3.96 16.20 5.80
C VAL A 119 3.57 17.63 5.43
N VAL A 120 4.06 18.62 6.17
CA VAL A 120 3.80 20.06 5.89
C VAL A 120 4.42 20.47 4.55
N TYR A 121 5.66 20.06 4.29
CA TYR A 121 6.41 20.43 3.07
C TYR A 121 6.37 19.37 1.98
N ARG A 122 5.33 18.52 1.98
CA ARG A 122 5.14 17.36 1.10
C ARG A 122 5.40 17.67 -0.37
N GLU A 123 4.76 18.67 -0.92
CA GLU A 123 4.82 18.97 -2.35
C GLU A 123 6.25 19.30 -2.81
N GLN A 124 6.95 20.12 -2.02
CA GLN A 124 8.33 20.50 -2.31
C GLN A 124 9.24 19.27 -2.25
N LEU A 125 9.13 18.46 -1.20
CA LEU A 125 9.97 17.28 -1.02
C LEU A 125 9.72 16.24 -2.10
N VAL A 126 8.46 15.93 -2.38
CA VAL A 126 8.08 14.95 -3.41
C VAL A 126 8.60 15.37 -4.79
N LYS A 127 8.55 16.66 -5.11
CA LYS A 127 9.13 17.18 -6.36
C LYS A 127 10.64 16.97 -6.40
N LEU A 128 11.38 17.35 -5.35
CA LEU A 128 12.84 17.19 -5.28
C LEU A 128 13.26 15.72 -5.45
N LEU A 129 12.62 14.81 -4.71
CA LEU A 129 12.90 13.39 -4.82
C LEU A 129 12.53 12.85 -6.21
N GLY A 130 11.37 13.24 -6.73
CA GLY A 130 10.88 12.82 -8.03
C GLY A 130 11.80 13.22 -9.19
N ASP A 131 12.40 14.40 -9.12
CA ASP A 131 13.30 14.89 -10.17
C ASP A 131 14.57 14.00 -10.25
N VAL A 132 15.10 13.52 -9.11
CA VAL A 132 16.24 12.60 -9.09
C VAL A 132 15.81 11.16 -9.43
N LEU A 133 14.70 10.69 -8.87
CA LEU A 133 14.23 9.33 -9.09
C LEU A 133 13.96 9.04 -10.58
N ARG A 134 13.47 10.01 -11.34
CA ARG A 134 13.26 9.88 -12.80
C ARG A 134 14.52 9.60 -13.60
N THR A 135 15.69 9.86 -13.06
CA THR A 135 16.97 9.58 -13.71
C THR A 135 17.53 8.20 -13.40
N ARG A 136 16.89 7.45 -12.48
CA ARG A 136 17.35 6.16 -11.99
C ARG A 136 16.59 5.00 -12.66
N GLY A 137 17.30 3.92 -12.99
CA GLY A 137 16.70 2.67 -13.45
C GLY A 137 16.03 1.93 -12.29
N ARG A 138 14.86 1.34 -12.55
CA ARG A 138 13.99 0.71 -11.54
C ARG A 138 14.67 -0.38 -10.74
N ASP A 139 15.19 -1.39 -11.43
CA ASP A 139 15.66 -2.61 -10.76
C ASP A 139 16.94 -2.36 -9.96
N ALA A 140 17.86 -1.54 -10.48
CA ALA A 140 19.06 -1.14 -9.77
C ALA A 140 18.73 -0.31 -8.52
N LEU A 141 17.80 0.63 -8.64
CA LEU A 141 17.35 1.46 -7.52
C LEU A 141 16.65 0.61 -6.42
N LEU A 142 15.82 -0.35 -6.81
CA LEU A 142 15.16 -1.24 -5.86
C LEU A 142 16.16 -2.09 -5.10
N ALA A 143 17.19 -2.63 -5.76
CA ALA A 143 18.25 -3.39 -5.11
C ALA A 143 19.05 -2.54 -4.11
N GLU A 144 19.34 -1.29 -4.45
CA GLU A 144 20.04 -0.36 -3.55
C GLU A 144 19.18 0.00 -2.33
N LEU A 145 17.87 0.23 -2.51
CA LEU A 145 16.92 0.51 -1.42
C LEU A 145 16.79 -0.68 -0.48
N GLU A 146 16.68 -1.89 -1.03
CA GLU A 146 16.62 -3.13 -0.26
C GLU A 146 17.89 -3.33 0.58
N ALA A 147 19.08 -3.14 0.00
CA ALA A 147 20.34 -3.25 0.70
C ALA A 147 20.46 -2.25 1.88
N GLN A 148 19.77 -1.11 1.80
CA GLN A 148 19.68 -0.13 2.88
C GLN A 148 18.54 -0.40 3.89
N GLY A 149 17.73 -1.42 3.66
CA GLY A 149 16.54 -1.72 4.48
C GLY A 149 15.46 -0.64 4.37
N VAL A 150 15.34 -0.02 3.20
CA VAL A 150 14.26 0.94 2.88
C VAL A 150 13.18 0.20 2.09
N PRO A 151 11.94 0.11 2.61
CA PRO A 151 10.86 -0.56 1.91
C PRO A 151 10.52 0.13 0.59
N ALA A 152 10.64 -0.61 -0.50
CA ALA A 152 10.26 -0.21 -1.84
C ALA A 152 9.85 -1.43 -2.66
N GLY A 153 9.09 -1.21 -3.73
CA GLY A 153 8.70 -2.30 -4.62
C GLY A 153 8.32 -1.78 -6.01
N PRO A 154 8.38 -2.64 -7.03
CA PRO A 154 7.98 -2.28 -8.38
C PRO A 154 6.47 -2.10 -8.47
N ILE A 155 6.03 -1.23 -9.37
CA ILE A 155 4.63 -1.21 -9.83
C ILE A 155 4.57 -2.07 -11.09
N ASN A 156 3.97 -3.23 -10.96
CA ASN A 156 3.93 -4.25 -12.00
C ASN A 156 2.57 -4.25 -12.73
N ASN A 157 2.59 -4.57 -14.02
CA ASN A 157 1.41 -5.01 -14.76
C ASN A 157 1.07 -6.45 -14.38
N ILE A 158 -0.11 -6.92 -14.75
CA ILE A 158 -0.60 -8.26 -14.37
C ILE A 158 0.29 -9.39 -14.92
N ASP A 159 0.79 -9.26 -16.14
CA ASP A 159 1.74 -10.20 -16.74
C ASP A 159 3.06 -10.28 -15.94
N GLN A 160 3.57 -9.14 -15.52
CA GLN A 160 4.76 -9.05 -14.66
C GLN A 160 4.52 -9.67 -13.28
N VAL A 161 3.31 -9.49 -12.70
CA VAL A 161 2.94 -10.14 -11.44
C VAL A 161 3.00 -11.67 -11.56
N PHE A 162 2.43 -12.26 -12.63
CA PHE A 162 2.48 -13.71 -12.83
C PHE A 162 3.87 -14.22 -13.26
N ALA A 163 4.74 -13.35 -13.76
CA ALA A 163 6.13 -13.66 -14.04
C ALA A 163 7.03 -13.59 -12.79
N ASP A 164 6.57 -12.96 -11.71
CA ASP A 164 7.34 -12.76 -10.48
C ASP A 164 7.77 -14.09 -9.85
N PRO A 165 9.06 -14.25 -9.47
CA PRO A 165 9.57 -15.50 -8.88
C PRO A 165 8.81 -15.92 -7.61
N GLN A 166 8.41 -14.98 -6.75
CA GLN A 166 7.68 -15.28 -5.53
C GLN A 166 6.26 -15.76 -5.80
N VAL A 167 5.57 -15.14 -6.77
CA VAL A 167 4.21 -15.54 -7.20
C VAL A 167 4.25 -16.97 -7.76
N ARG A 168 5.25 -17.28 -8.59
CA ARG A 168 5.48 -18.62 -9.13
C ARG A 168 5.84 -19.63 -8.03
N HIS A 169 6.76 -19.29 -7.13
CA HIS A 169 7.14 -20.15 -6.00
C HIS A 169 5.92 -20.50 -5.13
N ARG A 170 5.04 -19.51 -4.86
CA ARG A 170 3.81 -19.70 -4.09
C ARG A 170 2.68 -20.40 -4.86
N LYS A 171 2.90 -20.72 -6.14
CA LYS A 171 1.91 -21.39 -7.01
C LYS A 171 0.55 -20.66 -6.99
N MET A 172 0.59 -19.33 -7.13
CA MET A 172 -0.62 -18.50 -7.11
C MET A 172 -1.48 -18.67 -8.37
N GLN A 173 -0.91 -19.20 -9.46
CA GLN A 173 -1.62 -19.60 -10.66
C GLN A 173 -1.81 -21.12 -10.64
N LEU A 174 -3.06 -21.56 -10.78
CA LEU A 174 -3.44 -22.97 -10.87
C LEU A 174 -3.96 -23.26 -12.27
N GLN A 175 -3.60 -24.40 -12.81
CA GLN A 175 -4.22 -24.96 -14.00
C GLN A 175 -5.25 -26.00 -13.54
N LEU A 176 -6.47 -25.86 -14.00
CA LEU A 176 -7.57 -26.78 -13.68
C LEU A 176 -8.01 -27.46 -14.97
N ASP A 177 -8.02 -28.80 -14.95
CA ASP A 177 -8.59 -29.58 -16.05
C ASP A 177 -10.14 -29.47 -15.97
N VAL A 178 -10.74 -28.86 -16.99
CA VAL A 178 -12.20 -28.70 -17.10
C VAL A 178 -12.86 -29.85 -17.88
N GLY A 179 -12.08 -30.90 -18.24
CA GLY A 179 -12.60 -32.12 -18.81
C GLY A 179 -12.88 -32.08 -20.33
N ASP A 180 -12.59 -30.96 -20.99
CA ASP A 180 -12.72 -30.78 -22.45
C ASP A 180 -11.37 -30.62 -23.16
N GLY A 181 -10.27 -30.86 -22.46
CA GLY A 181 -8.91 -30.70 -22.97
C GLY A 181 -8.41 -29.26 -23.02
N THR A 182 -9.15 -28.29 -22.48
CA THR A 182 -8.71 -26.90 -22.27
C THR A 182 -8.16 -26.75 -20.86
N THR A 183 -7.08 -25.96 -20.70
CA THR A 183 -6.46 -25.65 -19.40
C THR A 183 -6.38 -24.14 -19.15
#